data_f64dcf2a167092816c273c5113a268cb
#
_entry.id   f64dcf2a167092816c273c5113a268cb
#
_cell.length_a   1.000
_cell.length_b   1.000
_cell.length_c   1.000
_cell.angle_alpha   90.00
_cell.angle_beta   90.00
_cell.angle_gamma   90.00
#
_symmetry.space_group_name_H-M   'P 1'
#
loop_
_entity.id
_entity.type
_entity.pdbx_description
1 polymer ?
#
loop_
_entity_poly.entity_id
_entity_poly.type
_entity_poly.pdbx_seq_one_letter_code
_entity_poly.pdbx_strand_id
1 'polypeptide(L)'
;MNRHVVQSVRKMADGTINLCASRKMSFGINGKLNGVEGKTPFLIGVSGGTASGKSTVCKRIMEKLGQVDMDHTERQVVCISQDSFYRELTTSEKLKAEKGQFNFDHPDAFDNDRILRTLRDILAGVKCEIPAYDYRSNSILKNQITTIYPADVVLFEGILVFYFPEIRELFHMKLFVDTDSDTRLARRVPRDIKERGRDLDYVLNQYMNFVKPAFEEFCLPTKKFADVIIPRGADNTVAIDLIVHHIWDILRSKKAESSSGQHPYLHQPRRTSASSDTLSR
;
A
#
# COMPACT_ATOMS: atom_id res chain seq x y z
N MET A 1 -25.57 -7.71 37.09
CA MET A 1 -24.27 -7.09 36.71
C MET A 1 -23.19 -8.16 36.82
N ASN A 2 -22.66 -8.60 35.69
CA ASN A 2 -21.94 -9.86 35.55
C ASN A 2 -20.47 -9.70 35.99
N ARG A 3 -19.99 -10.53 36.93
CA ARG A 3 -18.62 -10.49 37.49
C ARG A 3 -17.50 -10.69 36.46
N HIS A 4 -17.81 -11.15 35.25
CA HIS A 4 -16.84 -11.33 34.15
C HIS A 4 -16.43 -10.03 33.45
N VAL A 5 -17.23 -8.96 33.51
CA VAL A 5 -16.90 -7.68 32.88
C VAL A 5 -15.90 -6.87 33.71
N VAL A 6 -15.90 -7.04 35.03
CA VAL A 6 -15.00 -6.28 35.96
C VAL A 6 -13.57 -6.84 35.93
N GLN A 7 -13.36 -8.10 35.59
CA GLN A 7 -12.00 -8.67 35.46
C GLN A 7 -11.28 -8.30 34.17
N SER A 8 -12.00 -8.02 33.07
CA SER A 8 -11.38 -7.55 31.83
C SER A 8 -10.84 -6.13 31.90
N VAL A 9 -11.46 -5.25 32.70
CA VAL A 9 -11.05 -3.85 32.82
C VAL A 9 -9.81 -3.68 33.72
N ARG A 10 -9.60 -4.58 34.69
CA ARG A 10 -8.41 -4.52 35.56
C ARG A 10 -7.11 -5.03 34.91
N LYS A 11 -7.18 -5.82 33.84
CA LYS A 11 -6.00 -6.27 33.07
C LYS A 11 -5.44 -5.25 32.10
N MET A 12 -6.14 -4.13 31.88
CA MET A 12 -5.68 -3.04 30.99
C MET A 12 -4.90 -1.93 31.74
N ALA A 13 -4.79 -2.01 33.07
CA ALA A 13 -4.11 -0.99 33.88
C ALA A 13 -2.64 -1.32 34.20
N ASP A 14 -2.22 -2.58 34.03
CA ASP A 14 -0.82 -2.96 34.23
C ASP A 14 -0.13 -3.04 32.86
N GLY A 15 0.61 -1.97 32.55
CA GLY A 15 1.27 -1.70 31.27
C GLY A 15 2.31 -2.74 30.84
N THR A 16 1.85 -3.92 30.43
CA THR A 16 2.68 -4.88 29.71
C THR A 16 1.93 -5.29 28.45
N ILE A 17 2.12 -4.51 27.39
CA ILE A 17 1.74 -4.93 26.04
C ILE A 17 2.73 -6.02 25.64
N ASN A 18 2.38 -7.28 25.86
CA ASN A 18 3.01 -8.39 25.18
C ASN A 18 2.64 -8.31 23.68
N LEU A 19 3.52 -7.72 22.88
CA LEU A 19 3.47 -7.89 21.44
C LEU A 19 3.58 -9.38 21.15
N CYS A 20 2.48 -9.95 20.68
CA CYS A 20 2.36 -11.32 20.26
C CYS A 20 3.48 -11.68 19.28
N ALA A 21 4.17 -12.76 19.61
CA ALA A 21 5.31 -13.32 18.93
C ALA A 21 5.19 -13.27 17.39
N SER A 22 6.17 -12.66 16.75
CA SER A 22 6.47 -12.81 15.33
C SER A 22 6.41 -14.27 14.92
N ARG A 23 5.35 -14.66 14.23
CA ARG A 23 5.37 -15.88 13.40
C ARG A 23 6.39 -15.62 12.30
N LYS A 24 7.59 -16.13 12.47
CA LYS A 24 8.54 -16.34 11.36
C LYS A 24 7.90 -17.33 10.39
N MET A 25 7.19 -16.83 9.41
CA MET A 25 6.90 -17.59 8.19
C MET A 25 8.14 -17.48 7.31
N SER A 26 8.98 -18.51 7.34
CA SER A 26 10.02 -18.72 6.34
C SER A 26 9.34 -19.13 5.04
N PHE A 27 9.09 -18.20 4.16
CA PHE A 27 8.83 -18.49 2.76
C PHE A 27 10.17 -18.65 2.07
N GLY A 28 10.63 -19.91 1.98
CA GLY A 28 11.70 -20.32 1.09
C GLY A 28 11.17 -20.27 -0.35
N ILE A 29 11.43 -19.18 -1.06
CA ILE A 29 11.44 -19.16 -2.51
C ILE A 29 12.87 -18.88 -2.91
N ASN A 30 13.67 -19.95 -3.03
CA ASN A 30 14.92 -19.95 -3.77
C ASN A 30 14.61 -19.87 -5.26
N GLY A 31 14.44 -18.66 -5.76
CA GLY A 31 14.49 -18.33 -7.17
C GLY A 31 15.69 -17.45 -7.43
N LYS A 32 16.85 -18.05 -7.74
CA LYS A 32 17.97 -17.32 -8.34
C LYS A 32 17.52 -16.81 -9.70
N LEU A 33 17.14 -15.57 -9.80
CA LEU A 33 17.07 -14.79 -11.03
C LEU A 33 18.25 -13.81 -11.04
N ASN A 34 19.11 -14.03 -12.00
CA ASN A 34 20.20 -13.21 -12.50
C ASN A 34 20.46 -11.84 -11.81
N GLY A 35 21.38 -11.78 -10.89
CA GLY A 35 22.43 -10.74 -10.87
C GLY A 35 22.08 -9.33 -10.41
N VAL A 36 20.89 -9.07 -9.84
CA VAL A 36 20.63 -7.85 -9.09
C VAL A 36 20.02 -8.27 -7.75
N GLU A 37 20.76 -8.12 -6.67
CA GLU A 37 20.22 -8.24 -5.31
C GLU A 37 19.29 -7.03 -5.03
N GLY A 38 18.15 -7.00 -5.69
CA GLY A 38 17.08 -6.08 -5.41
C GLY A 38 16.35 -6.54 -4.15
N LYS A 39 16.49 -5.79 -3.06
CA LYS A 39 15.70 -6.04 -1.85
C LYS A 39 14.22 -5.94 -2.18
N THR A 40 13.45 -6.98 -1.89
CA THR A 40 11.98 -6.98 -2.03
C THR A 40 11.37 -5.82 -1.23
N PRO A 41 10.58 -4.93 -1.84
CA PRO A 41 9.93 -3.83 -1.13
C PRO A 41 8.93 -4.34 -0.09
N PHE A 42 8.68 -3.55 0.96
CA PHE A 42 7.60 -3.79 1.90
C PHE A 42 6.31 -3.21 1.32
N LEU A 43 5.38 -4.07 0.93
CA LEU A 43 4.13 -3.68 0.27
C LEU A 43 3.01 -3.52 1.30
N ILE A 44 2.39 -2.34 1.34
CA ILE A 44 1.28 -1.99 2.24
C ILE A 44 0.03 -1.75 1.41
N GLY A 45 -1.03 -2.52 1.67
CA GLY A 45 -2.35 -2.28 1.10
C GLY A 45 -3.16 -1.31 1.96
N VAL A 46 -3.81 -0.32 1.34
CA VAL A 46 -4.67 0.64 2.03
C VAL A 46 -6.07 0.61 1.41
N SER A 47 -7.00 -0.04 2.09
CA SER A 47 -8.40 -0.18 1.65
C SER A 47 -9.35 0.73 2.42
N GLY A 48 -10.56 0.91 1.89
CA GLY A 48 -11.65 1.66 2.53
C GLY A 48 -12.59 2.24 1.49
N GLY A 49 -13.80 2.64 1.89
CA GLY A 49 -14.81 3.15 0.98
C GLY A 49 -14.40 4.43 0.25
N THR A 50 -15.17 4.77 -0.79
CA THR A 50 -14.98 6.07 -1.48
C THR A 50 -15.06 7.23 -0.48
N ALA A 51 -14.21 8.23 -0.64
CA ALA A 51 -14.10 9.41 0.23
C ALA A 51 -13.86 9.11 1.73
N SER A 52 -13.38 7.92 2.09
CA SER A 52 -12.97 7.59 3.47
C SER A 52 -11.70 8.32 3.91
N GLY A 53 -10.92 8.86 2.96
CA GLY A 53 -9.66 9.55 3.22
C GLY A 53 -8.41 8.69 3.00
N LYS A 54 -8.50 7.55 2.31
CA LYS A 54 -7.34 6.69 1.98
C LYS A 54 -6.17 7.46 1.38
N SER A 55 -6.41 8.12 0.26
CA SER A 55 -5.38 8.90 -0.45
C SER A 55 -4.80 10.02 0.44
N THR A 56 -5.64 10.63 1.30
CA THR A 56 -5.19 11.65 2.26
C THR A 56 -4.32 11.02 3.36
N VAL A 57 -4.67 9.82 3.85
CA VAL A 57 -3.85 9.06 4.80
C VAL A 57 -2.49 8.74 4.18
N CYS A 58 -2.48 8.19 2.96
CA CYS A 58 -1.23 7.91 2.23
C CYS A 58 -0.40 9.18 2.02
N LYS A 59 -1.03 10.28 1.61
CA LYS A 59 -0.34 11.57 1.43
C LYS A 59 0.30 12.05 2.73
N ARG A 60 -0.42 12.01 3.88
CA ARG A 60 0.12 12.39 5.18
C ARG A 60 1.27 11.49 5.64
N ILE A 61 1.21 10.19 5.35
CA ILE A 61 2.32 9.27 5.60
C ILE A 61 3.54 9.70 4.78
N MET A 62 3.38 9.96 3.49
CA MET A 62 4.44 10.41 2.59
C MET A 62 5.06 11.74 3.04
N GLU A 63 4.23 12.73 3.44
CA GLU A 63 4.66 14.02 3.98
C GLU A 63 5.51 13.86 5.25
N LYS A 64 5.02 13.08 6.22
CA LYS A 64 5.75 12.84 7.49
C LYS A 64 7.07 12.07 7.31
N LEU A 65 7.18 11.29 6.24
CA LEU A 65 8.41 10.60 5.85
C LEU A 65 9.34 11.47 4.98
N GLY A 66 8.96 12.71 4.66
CA GLY A 66 9.75 13.61 3.82
C GLY A 66 9.87 13.17 2.36
N GLN A 67 8.94 12.34 1.87
CA GLN A 67 9.02 11.74 0.54
C GLN A 67 8.37 12.59 -0.57
N VAL A 68 7.61 13.62 -0.22
CA VAL A 68 6.83 14.42 -1.20
C VAL A 68 7.74 15.30 -2.05
N ASP A 69 8.76 15.91 -1.43
CA ASP A 69 9.69 16.85 -2.08
C ASP A 69 10.94 16.17 -2.68
N MET A 70 11.05 14.84 -2.53
CA MET A 70 12.17 14.06 -3.10
C MET A 70 11.96 13.79 -4.59
N ASP A 71 13.06 13.70 -5.34
CA ASP A 71 13.03 13.19 -6.72
C ASP A 71 12.43 11.78 -6.77
N HIS A 72 11.66 11.49 -7.82
CA HIS A 72 10.98 10.21 -7.97
C HIS A 72 11.93 9.01 -8.01
N THR A 73 13.18 9.22 -8.45
CA THR A 73 14.22 8.18 -8.51
C THR A 73 14.86 7.88 -7.16
N GLU A 74 14.75 8.80 -6.20
CA GLU A 74 15.39 8.70 -4.88
C GLU A 74 14.39 8.34 -3.76
N ARG A 75 13.10 8.26 -4.07
CA ARG A 75 12.07 7.96 -3.08
C ARG A 75 12.21 6.55 -2.51
N GLN A 76 12.30 6.48 -1.20
CA GLN A 76 12.26 5.21 -0.46
C GLN A 76 10.84 4.70 -0.25
N VAL A 77 9.85 5.59 -0.29
CA VAL A 77 8.42 5.26 -0.14
C VAL A 77 7.64 5.85 -1.30
N VAL A 78 6.84 5.03 -1.97
CA VAL A 78 5.98 5.44 -3.08
C VAL A 78 4.52 5.06 -2.81
N CYS A 79 3.59 5.80 -3.42
CA CYS A 79 2.16 5.52 -3.32
C CYS A 79 1.57 5.34 -4.73
N ILE A 80 0.79 4.28 -4.90
CA ILE A 80 0.12 3.91 -6.15
C ILE A 80 -1.37 3.79 -5.85
N SER A 81 -2.20 4.39 -6.70
CA SER A 81 -3.66 4.28 -6.61
C SER A 81 -4.21 3.17 -7.49
N GLN A 82 -5.12 2.36 -6.97
CA GLN A 82 -5.91 1.39 -7.73
C GLN A 82 -6.71 2.06 -8.85
N ASP A 83 -7.07 3.35 -8.70
CA ASP A 83 -7.84 4.08 -9.69
C ASP A 83 -7.11 4.23 -11.04
N SER A 84 -5.78 4.07 -11.08
CA SER A 84 -5.00 3.99 -12.34
C SER A 84 -5.19 2.68 -13.11
N PHE A 85 -5.92 1.73 -12.54
CA PHE A 85 -6.14 0.41 -13.10
C PHE A 85 -7.59 0.14 -13.51
N TYR A 86 -8.42 1.17 -13.66
CA TYR A 86 -9.69 0.99 -14.33
C TYR A 86 -9.48 0.44 -15.74
N ARG A 87 -10.31 -0.53 -16.13
CA ARG A 87 -10.26 -1.04 -17.51
C ARG A 87 -10.86 -0.04 -18.50
N GLU A 88 -10.49 -0.17 -19.75
CA GLU A 88 -11.15 0.59 -20.81
C GLU A 88 -12.62 0.14 -20.95
N LEU A 89 -13.52 1.13 -21.02
CA LEU A 89 -14.94 0.90 -21.19
C LEU A 89 -15.26 0.65 -22.68
N THR A 90 -16.18 -0.28 -22.96
CA THR A 90 -16.76 -0.45 -24.28
C THR A 90 -17.62 0.78 -24.66
N THR A 91 -17.95 0.93 -25.94
CA THR A 91 -18.79 2.06 -26.40
C THR A 91 -20.12 2.13 -25.66
N SER A 92 -20.77 0.99 -25.42
CA SER A 92 -22.05 0.93 -24.66
C SER A 92 -21.88 1.31 -23.20
N GLU A 93 -20.77 0.92 -22.57
CA GLU A 93 -20.46 1.26 -21.19
C GLU A 93 -20.11 2.74 -21.03
N LYS A 94 -19.42 3.34 -22.00
CA LYS A 94 -19.16 4.80 -22.01
C LYS A 94 -20.47 5.59 -21.99
N LEU A 95 -21.44 5.21 -22.81
CA LEU A 95 -22.76 5.84 -22.81
C LEU A 95 -23.50 5.68 -21.48
N LYS A 96 -23.36 4.53 -20.81
CA LYS A 96 -23.91 4.33 -19.45
C LYS A 96 -23.17 5.17 -18.43
N ALA A 97 -21.84 5.26 -18.52
CA ALA A 97 -21.01 6.05 -17.61
C ALA A 97 -21.33 7.55 -17.68
N GLU A 98 -21.55 8.09 -18.89
CA GLU A 98 -21.98 9.49 -19.09
C GLU A 98 -23.31 9.79 -18.41
N LYS A 99 -24.23 8.80 -18.37
CA LYS A 99 -25.53 8.92 -17.70
C LYS A 99 -25.49 8.56 -16.20
N GLY A 100 -24.32 8.28 -15.62
CA GLY A 100 -24.20 7.82 -14.24
C GLY A 100 -24.72 6.41 -13.97
N GLN A 101 -24.91 5.60 -15.01
CA GLN A 101 -25.50 4.25 -14.95
C GLN A 101 -24.46 3.12 -15.03
N PHE A 102 -23.18 3.45 -14.94
CA PHE A 102 -22.11 2.45 -14.86
C PHE A 102 -21.59 2.33 -13.43
N ASN A 103 -21.41 1.09 -12.96
CA ASN A 103 -20.91 0.81 -11.62
C ASN A 103 -19.37 0.76 -11.62
N PHE A 104 -18.72 1.89 -11.31
CA PHE A 104 -17.26 1.97 -11.17
C PHE A 104 -16.72 1.33 -9.89
N ASP A 105 -17.57 1.02 -8.91
CA ASP A 105 -17.17 0.44 -7.64
C ASP A 105 -17.30 -1.11 -7.65
N HIS A 106 -17.72 -1.71 -8.81
CA HIS A 106 -17.76 -3.15 -8.99
C HIS A 106 -16.36 -3.72 -9.27
N PRO A 107 -16.01 -4.92 -8.78
CA PRO A 107 -14.71 -5.56 -9.06
C PRO A 107 -14.34 -5.64 -10.54
N ASP A 108 -15.31 -5.88 -11.43
CA ASP A 108 -15.10 -5.98 -12.88
C ASP A 108 -14.82 -4.62 -13.55
N ALA A 109 -14.88 -3.51 -12.83
CA ALA A 109 -14.50 -2.21 -13.36
C ALA A 109 -12.98 -2.05 -13.46
N PHE A 110 -12.20 -2.91 -12.81
CA PHE A 110 -10.74 -2.86 -12.75
C PHE A 110 -10.09 -3.93 -13.61
N ASP A 111 -8.90 -3.63 -14.13
CA ASP A 111 -7.99 -4.60 -14.77
C ASP A 111 -7.15 -5.29 -13.67
N ASN A 112 -7.74 -6.33 -13.06
CA ASN A 112 -7.15 -7.03 -11.93
C ASN A 112 -5.89 -7.81 -12.32
N ASP A 113 -5.84 -8.34 -13.53
CA ASP A 113 -4.65 -9.02 -14.07
C ASP A 113 -3.48 -8.06 -14.19
N ARG A 114 -3.76 -6.83 -14.60
CA ARG A 114 -2.74 -5.77 -14.69
C ARG A 114 -2.29 -5.34 -13.30
N ILE A 115 -3.20 -5.18 -12.32
CA ILE A 115 -2.82 -4.90 -10.92
C ILE A 115 -1.88 -6.00 -10.43
N LEU A 116 -2.26 -7.26 -10.58
CA LEU A 116 -1.48 -8.41 -10.09
C LEU A 116 -0.08 -8.47 -10.72
N ARG A 117 0.03 -8.26 -12.04
CA ARG A 117 1.32 -8.21 -12.74
C ARG A 117 2.17 -7.06 -12.24
N THR A 118 1.61 -5.84 -12.18
CA THR A 118 2.34 -4.65 -11.72
C THR A 118 2.86 -4.81 -10.29
N LEU A 119 2.06 -5.36 -9.37
CA LEU A 119 2.49 -5.58 -7.99
C LEU A 119 3.59 -6.65 -7.89
N ARG A 120 3.55 -7.70 -8.73
CA ARG A 120 4.62 -8.71 -8.81
C ARG A 120 5.91 -8.13 -9.36
N ASP A 121 5.83 -7.29 -10.39
CA ASP A 121 6.99 -6.60 -10.95
C ASP A 121 7.63 -5.65 -9.91
N ILE A 122 6.81 -4.92 -9.16
CA ILE A 122 7.26 -4.08 -8.04
C ILE A 122 7.97 -4.92 -6.99
N LEU A 123 7.40 -6.06 -6.58
CA LEU A 123 8.01 -6.97 -5.60
C LEU A 123 9.33 -7.58 -6.11
N ALA A 124 9.48 -7.72 -7.42
CA ALA A 124 10.71 -8.14 -8.08
C ALA A 124 11.74 -6.99 -8.24
N GLY A 125 11.42 -5.77 -7.82
CA GLY A 125 12.29 -4.60 -7.98
C GLY A 125 12.37 -4.07 -9.41
N VAL A 126 11.37 -4.37 -10.24
CA VAL A 126 11.28 -3.91 -11.62
C VAL A 126 10.62 -2.54 -11.68
N LYS A 127 11.20 -1.65 -12.49
CA LYS A 127 10.59 -0.35 -12.83
C LYS A 127 9.27 -0.57 -13.56
N CYS A 128 8.19 0.10 -13.12
CA CYS A 128 6.86 0.00 -13.70
C CYS A 128 6.36 1.33 -14.26
N GLU A 129 5.57 1.28 -15.32
CA GLU A 129 4.93 2.43 -15.93
C GLU A 129 3.41 2.32 -15.81
N ILE A 130 2.80 3.32 -15.15
CA ILE A 130 1.38 3.34 -14.83
C ILE A 130 0.76 4.58 -15.48
N PRO A 131 -0.17 4.42 -16.44
CA PRO A 131 -0.87 5.56 -17.02
C PRO A 131 -1.83 6.20 -16.03
N ALA A 132 -2.02 7.51 -16.16
CA ALA A 132 -3.01 8.24 -15.41
C ALA A 132 -4.44 7.92 -15.88
N TYR A 133 -5.40 8.03 -14.98
CA TYR A 133 -6.83 7.89 -15.27
C TYR A 133 -7.53 9.24 -15.12
N ASP A 134 -8.33 9.61 -16.12
CA ASP A 134 -9.14 10.82 -16.07
C ASP A 134 -10.59 10.49 -15.68
N TYR A 135 -11.01 11.02 -14.54
CA TYR A 135 -12.37 10.84 -14.03
C TYR A 135 -13.45 11.64 -14.77
N ARG A 136 -13.05 12.65 -15.56
CA ARG A 136 -14.00 13.45 -16.34
C ARG A 136 -14.42 12.70 -17.61
N SER A 137 -13.44 12.17 -18.32
CA SER A 137 -13.66 11.39 -19.54
C SER A 137 -13.87 9.88 -19.28
N ASN A 138 -13.68 9.42 -18.03
CA ASN A 138 -13.70 8.02 -17.63
C ASN A 138 -12.80 7.15 -18.52
N SER A 139 -11.57 7.61 -18.76
CA SER A 139 -10.62 6.96 -19.68
C SER A 139 -9.18 7.04 -19.20
N ILE A 140 -8.36 6.12 -19.71
CA ILE A 140 -6.92 6.10 -19.47
C ILE A 140 -6.25 7.18 -20.33
N LEU A 141 -5.42 8.02 -19.72
CA LEU A 141 -4.61 9.02 -20.41
C LEU A 141 -3.29 8.40 -20.87
N LYS A 142 -3.24 7.94 -22.12
CA LYS A 142 -2.07 7.23 -22.70
C LYS A 142 -0.80 8.10 -22.74
N ASN A 143 -0.96 9.43 -22.74
CA ASN A 143 0.15 10.39 -22.81
C ASN A 143 0.64 10.85 -21.43
N GLN A 144 0.02 10.40 -20.35
CA GLN A 144 0.41 10.73 -18.98
C GLN A 144 0.77 9.45 -18.24
N ILE A 145 2.06 9.16 -18.19
CA ILE A 145 2.59 7.94 -17.57
C ILE A 145 3.37 8.34 -16.32
N THR A 146 3.05 7.70 -15.21
CA THR A 146 3.83 7.79 -13.98
C THR A 146 4.79 6.61 -13.92
N THR A 147 6.08 6.89 -13.84
CA THR A 147 7.09 5.87 -13.66
C THR A 147 7.30 5.58 -12.18
N ILE A 148 7.17 4.33 -11.80
CA ILE A 148 7.46 3.85 -10.45
C ILE A 148 8.82 3.17 -10.47
N TYR A 149 9.78 3.77 -9.78
CA TYR A 149 11.11 3.20 -9.59
C TYR A 149 11.11 2.25 -8.38
N PRO A 150 12.07 1.31 -8.30
CA PRO A 150 12.23 0.47 -7.12
C PRO A 150 12.31 1.31 -5.84
N ALA A 151 11.53 0.93 -4.83
CA ALA A 151 11.45 1.63 -3.55
C ALA A 151 11.49 0.62 -2.40
N ASP A 152 11.82 1.08 -1.18
CA ASP A 152 11.86 0.21 -0.01
C ASP A 152 10.48 -0.13 0.53
N VAL A 153 9.53 0.82 0.41
CA VAL A 153 8.14 0.68 0.85
C VAL A 153 7.20 1.16 -0.24
N VAL A 154 6.16 0.40 -0.52
CA VAL A 154 5.13 0.75 -1.50
C VAL A 154 3.75 0.73 -0.83
N LEU A 155 3.04 1.85 -0.89
CA LEU A 155 1.64 1.98 -0.52
C LEU A 155 0.78 1.75 -1.76
N PHE A 156 -0.12 0.79 -1.74
CA PHE A 156 -1.11 0.57 -2.79
C PHE A 156 -2.51 0.82 -2.22
N GLU A 157 -3.17 1.89 -2.65
CA GLU A 157 -4.45 2.31 -2.09
C GLU A 157 -5.61 2.17 -3.08
N GLY A 158 -6.78 1.82 -2.57
CA GLY A 158 -7.98 1.72 -3.37
C GLY A 158 -9.19 1.18 -2.62
N ILE A 159 -10.32 1.13 -3.31
CA ILE A 159 -11.57 0.66 -2.70
C ILE A 159 -11.67 -0.86 -2.63
N LEU A 160 -11.02 -1.59 -3.54
CA LEU A 160 -11.12 -3.05 -3.68
C LEU A 160 -9.77 -3.78 -3.57
N VAL A 161 -8.76 -3.15 -2.99
CA VAL A 161 -7.39 -3.73 -2.91
C VAL A 161 -7.32 -5.03 -2.11
N PHE A 162 -8.31 -5.31 -1.25
CA PHE A 162 -8.38 -6.56 -0.48
C PHE A 162 -9.43 -7.54 -1.00
N TYR A 163 -10.14 -7.21 -2.08
CA TYR A 163 -11.22 -8.04 -2.58
C TYR A 163 -10.71 -9.37 -3.16
N PHE A 164 -9.74 -9.32 -4.07
CA PHE A 164 -9.16 -10.51 -4.68
C PHE A 164 -8.09 -11.12 -3.77
N PRO A 165 -8.22 -12.42 -3.43
CA PRO A 165 -7.24 -13.10 -2.57
C PRO A 165 -5.81 -13.00 -3.09
N GLU A 166 -5.61 -13.18 -4.41
CA GLU A 166 -4.30 -13.20 -5.06
C GLU A 166 -3.57 -11.85 -4.93
N ILE A 167 -4.31 -10.74 -4.93
CA ILE A 167 -3.78 -9.39 -4.73
C ILE A 167 -3.57 -9.14 -3.23
N ARG A 168 -4.56 -9.50 -2.40
CA ARG A 168 -4.53 -9.28 -0.95
C ARG A 168 -3.35 -9.98 -0.27
N GLU A 169 -2.97 -11.16 -0.73
CA GLU A 169 -1.89 -11.97 -0.16
C GLU A 169 -0.49 -11.41 -0.48
N LEU A 170 -0.38 -10.51 -1.45
CA LEU A 170 0.88 -9.81 -1.73
C LEU A 170 1.23 -8.76 -0.68
N PHE A 171 0.25 -8.27 0.08
CA PHE A 171 0.50 -7.22 1.07
C PHE A 171 1.11 -7.77 2.36
N HIS A 172 2.23 -7.21 2.75
CA HIS A 172 2.89 -7.49 4.03
C HIS A 172 2.14 -6.85 5.21
N MET A 173 1.46 -5.71 4.96
CA MET A 173 0.61 -5.02 5.91
C MET A 173 -0.66 -4.52 5.23
N LYS A 174 -1.79 -4.62 5.90
CA LYS A 174 -3.12 -4.27 5.39
C LYS A 174 -3.79 -3.26 6.31
N LEU A 175 -4.04 -2.05 5.78
CA LEU A 175 -4.68 -0.95 6.49
C LEU A 175 -6.10 -0.75 5.96
N PHE A 176 -7.08 -0.63 6.84
CA PHE A 176 -8.45 -0.28 6.45
C PHE A 176 -8.83 1.08 7.01
N VAL A 177 -9.09 2.04 6.11
CA VAL A 177 -9.52 3.41 6.48
C VAL A 177 -11.02 3.43 6.65
N ASP A 178 -11.46 3.47 7.91
CA ASP A 178 -12.84 3.36 8.32
C ASP A 178 -13.44 4.74 8.62
N THR A 179 -14.48 5.11 7.87
CA THR A 179 -15.19 6.38 8.01
C THR A 179 -16.67 6.14 7.73
N ASP A 180 -17.53 6.73 8.54
CA ASP A 180 -18.97 6.59 8.45
C ASP A 180 -19.51 7.01 7.08
N SER A 181 -20.58 6.38 6.64
CA SER A 181 -21.11 6.52 5.28
C SER A 181 -21.65 7.94 4.99
N ASP A 182 -22.24 8.60 5.98
CA ASP A 182 -22.71 9.99 5.89
C ASP A 182 -21.55 10.98 5.75
N THR A 183 -20.48 10.81 6.52
CA THR A 183 -19.25 11.59 6.41
C THR A 183 -18.60 11.37 5.04
N ARG A 184 -18.56 10.13 4.54
CA ARG A 184 -18.05 9.83 3.20
C ARG A 184 -18.87 10.49 2.11
N LEU A 185 -20.20 10.47 2.23
CA LEU A 185 -21.09 11.14 1.28
C LEU A 185 -20.88 12.66 1.32
N ALA A 186 -20.84 13.27 2.51
CA ALA A 186 -20.59 14.69 2.70
C ALA A 186 -19.26 15.15 2.09
N ARG A 187 -18.23 14.31 2.08
CA ARG A 187 -16.94 14.58 1.43
C ARG A 187 -16.98 14.32 -0.07
N ARG A 188 -17.72 13.29 -0.53
CA ARG A 188 -17.82 12.91 -1.94
C ARG A 188 -18.55 13.97 -2.77
N VAL A 189 -19.67 14.50 -2.28
CA VAL A 189 -20.48 15.46 -3.02
C VAL A 189 -19.69 16.69 -3.47
N PRO A 190 -19.03 17.47 -2.58
CA PRO A 190 -18.26 18.64 -3.00
C PRO A 190 -17.04 18.28 -3.87
N ARG A 191 -16.38 17.14 -3.63
CA ARG A 191 -15.28 16.68 -4.47
C ARG A 191 -15.74 16.40 -5.90
N ASP A 192 -16.79 15.59 -6.08
CA ASP A 192 -17.23 15.16 -7.39
C ASP A 192 -17.84 16.31 -8.19
N ILE A 193 -18.47 17.31 -7.52
CA ILE A 193 -18.94 18.52 -8.16
C ILE A 193 -17.77 19.41 -8.60
N LYS A 194 -16.84 19.74 -7.68
CA LYS A 194 -15.77 20.74 -7.93
C LYS A 194 -14.64 20.18 -8.81
N GLU A 195 -14.22 18.95 -8.57
CA GLU A 195 -13.04 18.37 -9.22
C GLU A 195 -13.40 17.57 -10.47
N ARG A 196 -14.54 16.86 -10.45
CA ARG A 196 -14.97 15.96 -11.53
C ARG A 196 -16.02 16.55 -12.45
N GLY A 197 -16.58 17.74 -12.11
CA GLY A 197 -17.54 18.48 -12.92
C GLY A 197 -18.92 17.81 -13.03
N ARG A 198 -19.31 17.02 -12.02
CA ARG A 198 -20.61 16.33 -11.96
C ARG A 198 -21.65 17.19 -11.28
N ASP A 199 -22.91 17.05 -11.66
CA ASP A 199 -24.02 17.69 -10.93
C ASP A 199 -24.42 16.88 -9.69
N LEU A 200 -25.20 17.51 -8.80
CA LEU A 200 -25.59 16.91 -7.53
C LEU A 200 -26.47 15.66 -7.74
N ASP A 201 -27.43 15.71 -8.65
CA ASP A 201 -28.35 14.60 -8.89
C ASP A 201 -27.59 13.38 -9.43
N TYR A 202 -26.64 13.60 -10.34
CA TYR A 202 -25.75 12.55 -10.82
C TYR A 202 -24.99 11.90 -9.67
N VAL A 203 -24.37 12.70 -8.78
CA VAL A 203 -23.57 12.18 -7.66
C VAL A 203 -24.43 11.38 -6.69
N LEU A 204 -25.61 11.89 -6.33
CA LEU A 204 -26.52 11.23 -5.39
C LEU A 204 -27.10 9.95 -5.97
N ASN A 205 -27.58 9.98 -7.23
CA ASN A 205 -28.10 8.80 -7.90
C ASN A 205 -27.05 7.70 -8.03
N GLN A 206 -25.82 8.05 -8.44
CA GLN A 206 -24.72 7.09 -8.54
C GLN A 206 -24.36 6.52 -7.16
N TYR A 207 -24.34 7.35 -6.11
CA TYR A 207 -24.04 6.90 -4.76
C TYR A 207 -25.06 5.90 -4.25
N MET A 208 -26.35 6.20 -4.39
CA MET A 208 -27.42 5.34 -3.88
C MET A 208 -27.56 4.03 -4.64
N ASN A 209 -27.41 4.07 -5.98
CA ASN A 209 -27.67 2.90 -6.82
C ASN A 209 -26.45 1.97 -6.98
N PHE A 210 -25.23 2.50 -6.85
CA PHE A 210 -24.00 1.73 -7.13
C PHE A 210 -22.98 1.80 -6.00
N VAL A 211 -22.57 3.00 -5.57
CA VAL A 211 -21.42 3.18 -4.68
C VAL A 211 -21.67 2.61 -3.30
N LYS A 212 -22.83 2.91 -2.70
CA LYS A 212 -23.18 2.40 -1.37
C LYS A 212 -23.39 0.88 -1.39
N PRO A 213 -24.19 0.29 -2.31
CA PRO A 213 -24.33 -1.16 -2.42
C PRO A 213 -22.99 -1.87 -2.67
N ALA A 214 -22.17 -1.38 -3.60
CA ALA A 214 -20.86 -1.99 -3.88
C ALA A 214 -19.91 -1.90 -2.67
N PHE A 215 -19.95 -0.81 -1.90
CA PHE A 215 -19.18 -0.73 -0.66
C PHE A 215 -19.61 -1.81 0.34
N GLU A 216 -20.91 -1.98 0.54
CA GLU A 216 -21.45 -2.96 1.50
C GLU A 216 -21.19 -4.40 1.04
N GLU A 217 -21.22 -4.67 -0.27
CA GLU A 217 -21.02 -6.00 -0.84
C GLU A 217 -19.55 -6.38 -1.01
N PHE A 218 -18.71 -5.47 -1.55
CA PHE A 218 -17.34 -5.84 -1.96
C PHE A 218 -16.24 -5.25 -1.07
N CYS A 219 -16.39 -4.02 -0.55
CA CYS A 219 -15.34 -3.36 0.21
C CYS A 219 -15.44 -3.66 1.71
N LEU A 220 -16.58 -3.42 2.34
CA LEU A 220 -16.78 -3.55 3.79
C LEU A 220 -16.46 -4.96 4.32
N PRO A 221 -16.85 -6.07 3.66
CA PRO A 221 -16.51 -7.42 4.13
C PRO A 221 -15.01 -7.70 4.17
N THR A 222 -14.20 -6.94 3.41
CA THR A 222 -12.74 -7.10 3.39
C THR A 222 -12.04 -6.46 4.60
N LYS A 223 -12.73 -5.64 5.37
CA LYS A 223 -12.24 -5.02 6.62
C LYS A 223 -11.70 -6.07 7.60
N LYS A 224 -12.27 -7.27 7.63
CA LYS A 224 -11.81 -8.39 8.47
C LYS A 224 -10.38 -8.88 8.17
N PHE A 225 -9.84 -8.55 7.01
CA PHE A 225 -8.48 -8.92 6.60
C PHE A 225 -7.43 -7.86 6.97
N ALA A 226 -7.87 -6.69 7.47
CA ALA A 226 -6.96 -5.63 7.84
C ALA A 226 -6.19 -5.96 9.12
N ASP A 227 -4.89 -5.67 9.12
CA ASP A 227 -4.03 -5.76 10.30
C ASP A 227 -4.25 -4.55 11.21
N VAL A 228 -4.56 -3.37 10.62
CA VAL A 228 -4.86 -2.12 11.34
C VAL A 228 -6.09 -1.45 10.72
N ILE A 229 -7.03 -1.04 11.57
CA ILE A 229 -8.18 -0.22 11.19
C ILE A 229 -7.90 1.22 11.63
N ILE A 230 -8.04 2.17 10.70
CA ILE A 230 -7.84 3.62 10.93
C ILE A 230 -9.23 4.28 10.97
N PRO A 231 -9.82 4.46 12.16
CA PRO A 231 -11.11 5.14 12.27
C PRO A 231 -10.96 6.64 11.99
N ARG A 232 -12.00 7.26 11.46
CA ARG A 232 -12.07 8.70 11.11
C ARG A 232 -11.15 9.12 9.95
N GLY A 233 -10.47 8.19 9.32
CA GLY A 233 -9.60 8.46 8.17
C GLY A 233 -8.39 9.33 8.53
N ALA A 234 -8.13 10.35 7.71
CA ALA A 234 -6.98 11.22 7.86
C ALA A 234 -7.00 12.10 9.13
N ASP A 235 -8.13 12.23 9.81
CA ASP A 235 -8.23 13.00 11.06
C ASP A 235 -7.65 12.24 12.27
N ASN A 236 -7.35 10.95 12.09
CA ASN A 236 -6.67 10.14 13.10
C ASN A 236 -5.15 10.26 12.98
N THR A 237 -4.61 11.38 13.47
CA THR A 237 -3.17 11.66 13.44
C THR A 237 -2.37 10.64 14.24
N VAL A 238 -2.91 10.15 15.37
CA VAL A 238 -2.24 9.14 16.22
C VAL A 238 -2.02 7.84 15.46
N ALA A 239 -3.05 7.32 14.77
CA ALA A 239 -2.90 6.11 13.97
C ALA A 239 -1.89 6.30 12.83
N ILE A 240 -1.93 7.48 12.17
CA ILE A 240 -0.97 7.81 11.11
C ILE A 240 0.46 7.85 11.67
N ASP A 241 0.67 8.46 12.85
CA ASP A 241 1.99 8.53 13.47
C ASP A 241 2.54 7.15 13.83
N LEU A 242 1.71 6.25 14.35
CA LEU A 242 2.11 4.86 14.62
C LEU A 242 2.55 4.14 13.34
N ILE A 243 1.82 4.32 12.25
CA ILE A 243 2.18 3.72 10.94
C ILE A 243 3.49 4.32 10.42
N VAL A 244 3.67 5.63 10.54
CA VAL A 244 4.91 6.32 10.14
C VAL A 244 6.10 5.79 10.93
N HIS A 245 5.98 5.63 12.25
CA HIS A 245 7.04 5.04 13.07
C HIS A 245 7.39 3.62 12.63
N HIS A 246 6.38 2.79 12.36
CA HIS A 246 6.60 1.44 11.87
C HIS A 246 7.33 1.42 10.50
N ILE A 247 6.95 2.32 9.59
CA ILE A 247 7.66 2.46 8.30
C ILE A 247 9.11 2.92 8.51
N TRP A 248 9.36 3.85 9.43
CA TRP A 248 10.72 4.25 9.81
C TRP A 248 11.57 3.07 10.30
N ASP A 249 11.01 2.19 11.11
CA ASP A 249 11.72 1.00 11.58
C ASP A 249 12.06 0.04 10.45
N ILE A 250 11.15 -0.15 9.48
CA ILE A 250 11.41 -0.94 8.27
C ILE A 250 12.56 -0.33 7.46
N LEU A 251 12.54 0.98 7.21
CA LEU A 251 13.58 1.67 6.44
C LEU A 251 14.96 1.58 7.12
N ARG A 252 15.00 1.73 8.45
CA ARG A 252 16.23 1.59 9.24
C ARG A 252 16.80 0.17 9.18
N SER A 253 15.94 -0.84 9.32
CA SER A 253 16.35 -2.25 9.24
C SER A 253 16.95 -2.58 7.88
N LYS A 254 16.31 -2.13 6.79
CA LYS A 254 16.81 -2.32 5.42
C LYS A 254 18.16 -1.64 5.18
N LYS A 255 18.36 -0.44 5.76
CA LYS A 255 19.63 0.29 5.66
C LYS A 255 20.77 -0.40 6.42
N ALA A 256 20.49 -0.97 7.59
CA ALA A 256 21.47 -1.73 8.37
C ALA A 256 21.93 -3.01 7.66
N GLU A 257 21.03 -3.74 7.00
CA GLU A 257 21.35 -4.92 6.21
C GLU A 257 22.23 -4.59 5.00
N SER A 258 22.01 -3.42 4.34
CA SER A 258 22.86 -2.99 3.21
C SER A 258 24.27 -2.62 3.63
N SER A 259 24.46 -2.09 4.84
CA SER A 259 25.80 -1.70 5.35
C SER A 259 26.62 -2.86 5.90
N SER A 260 25.99 -3.97 6.32
CA SER A 260 26.67 -5.16 6.84
C SER A 260 27.23 -6.08 5.74
N GLY A 261 26.89 -5.89 4.48
CA GLY A 261 27.38 -6.65 3.33
C GLY A 261 28.76 -6.23 2.81
N GLN A 262 29.36 -5.16 3.30
CA GLN A 262 30.72 -4.72 2.96
C GLN A 262 31.71 -5.11 4.05
N HIS A 263 32.08 -6.38 4.10
CA HIS A 263 33.33 -6.77 4.81
C HIS A 263 34.53 -6.52 3.88
N PRO A 264 35.47 -5.65 4.24
CA PRO A 264 36.74 -5.58 3.57
C PRO A 264 37.47 -6.88 3.87
N TYR A 265 37.80 -7.64 2.85
CA TYR A 265 38.80 -8.71 2.98
C TYR A 265 40.10 -8.09 3.48
N LEU A 266 40.39 -8.22 4.76
CA LEU A 266 41.73 -7.99 5.32
C LEU A 266 42.64 -9.07 4.76
N HIS A 267 43.46 -8.71 3.77
CA HIS A 267 44.63 -9.46 3.36
C HIS A 267 45.54 -9.60 4.58
N GLN A 268 45.58 -10.78 5.18
CA GLN A 268 46.67 -11.15 6.09
C GLN A 268 47.92 -11.37 5.24
N PRO A 269 49.05 -10.68 5.53
CA PRO A 269 50.32 -10.99 4.88
C PRO A 269 50.81 -12.36 5.36
N ARG A 270 51.07 -13.27 4.40
CA ARG A 270 51.77 -14.55 4.65
C ARG A 270 53.05 -14.28 5.37
N ARG A 271 53.20 -14.81 6.57
CA ARG A 271 54.51 -14.96 7.25
C ARG A 271 55.30 -16.00 6.47
N THR A 272 56.39 -15.58 5.83
CA THR A 272 57.45 -16.43 5.31
C THR A 272 58.28 -16.94 6.48
N SER A 273 58.24 -18.23 6.73
CA SER A 273 59.15 -18.91 7.64
C SER A 273 60.53 -19.01 6.97
N ALA A 274 61.56 -18.30 7.50
CA ALA A 274 62.93 -18.50 7.14
C ALA A 274 63.47 -19.72 7.92
N SER A 275 63.85 -20.74 7.18
CA SER A 275 64.65 -21.88 7.68
C SER A 275 66.07 -21.42 7.91
N SER A 276 66.56 -21.54 9.13
CA SER A 276 67.99 -21.41 9.46
C SER A 276 68.57 -22.80 9.51
N ASP A 277 69.33 -23.14 8.48
CA ASP A 277 70.34 -24.22 8.53
C ASP A 277 71.55 -23.71 9.32
N THR A 278 71.87 -24.39 10.39
CA THR A 278 73.18 -24.30 11.04
C THR A 278 73.86 -25.63 10.94
N LEU A 279 74.94 -25.62 10.13
CA LEU A 279 75.92 -26.67 10.03
C LEU A 279 76.87 -26.66 11.24
N SER A 280 77.16 -27.85 11.67
CA SER A 280 78.08 -28.29 12.69
C SER A 280 79.52 -27.87 12.49
N ARG A 281 80.20 -27.58 13.60
CA ARG A 281 81.45 -28.22 14.05
C ARG A 281 81.56 -28.05 15.52
#